data_3e73675a663ffd3c3a9a2b62104f125e
#
_entry.id   3e73675a663ffd3c3a9a2b62104f125e
#
_cell.length_a   1.000
_cell.length_b   1.000
_cell.length_c   1.000
_cell.angle_alpha   90.00
_cell.angle_beta   90.00
_cell.angle_gamma   90.00
#
_symmetry.space_group_name_H-M   'P 1'
#
loop_
_entity.id
_entity.type
_entity.pdbx_description
1 polymer ?
#
loop_
_entity_poly.entity_id
_entity_poly.type
_entity_poly.pdbx_seq_one_letter_code
_entity_poly.pdbx_strand_id
1 'polypeptide(L)'
;MKLKYCILSLLFFYLNISSIQAVIPQMEVSPDERGVSSLVFQGAGNVRNYVDHGKYLGDLSLTYEVRGKSYTVSLADITPLILSNTSDKIQIFWQLPSDVRLYQTFTIKGEEVDWEIDFFNRSHHPVKVTDMWFALPVGALDESIQAHQNLNRHFSLNGNASFFYWTPLTGQGDVLLMTMHKGTAIEY
;
A
#
# COMPACT_ATOMS: atom_id res chain seq x y z
N MET A 1 -11.67 33.14 -54.81
CA MET A 1 -12.55 33.60 -53.69
C MET A 1 -12.94 32.40 -52.85
N LYS A 2 -12.79 32.48 -51.55
CA LYS A 2 -13.14 31.50 -50.48
C LYS A 2 -12.02 30.55 -50.04
N LEU A 3 -11.07 31.11 -49.31
CA LEU A 3 -10.23 30.33 -48.37
C LEU A 3 -10.01 31.18 -47.13
N LYS A 4 -11.07 31.50 -46.36
CA LYS A 4 -10.97 32.32 -45.13
C LYS A 4 -11.71 31.77 -43.92
N TYR A 5 -12.26 30.55 -43.98
CA TYR A 5 -13.06 30.05 -42.85
C TYR A 5 -12.54 28.76 -42.19
N CYS A 6 -11.34 28.28 -42.55
CA CYS A 6 -10.83 27.02 -42.01
C CYS A 6 -9.79 27.15 -40.87
N ILE A 7 -9.37 28.38 -40.52
CA ILE A 7 -8.31 28.58 -39.52
C ILE A 7 -8.87 28.85 -38.11
N LEU A 8 -10.13 29.24 -37.98
CA LEU A 8 -10.70 29.61 -36.70
C LEU A 8 -11.25 28.43 -35.87
N SER A 9 -11.54 27.30 -36.47
CA SER A 9 -12.05 26.11 -35.77
C SER A 9 -10.95 25.23 -35.19
N LEU A 10 -9.71 25.36 -35.61
CA LEU A 10 -8.57 24.61 -35.09
C LEU A 10 -7.97 25.25 -33.83
N LEU A 11 -8.23 26.52 -33.53
CA LEU A 11 -7.71 27.19 -32.35
C LEU A 11 -8.56 26.94 -31.08
N PHE A 12 -9.82 26.49 -31.22
CA PHE A 12 -10.68 26.20 -30.09
C PHE A 12 -10.53 24.78 -29.53
N PHE A 13 -9.85 23.88 -30.21
CA PHE A 13 -9.61 22.52 -29.73
C PHE A 13 -8.35 22.39 -28.86
N TYR A 14 -7.50 23.43 -28.78
CA TYR A 14 -6.26 23.39 -27.99
C TYR A 14 -6.36 23.96 -26.60
N LEU A 15 -7.53 24.44 -26.14
CA LEU A 15 -7.68 25.12 -24.85
C LEU A 15 -8.36 24.28 -23.76
N ASN A 16 -8.62 23.00 -24.00
CA ASN A 16 -9.08 22.09 -22.95
C ASN A 16 -8.10 20.92 -22.71
N ILE A 17 -6.81 21.21 -22.67
CA ILE A 17 -5.89 20.35 -21.94
C ILE A 17 -6.12 20.74 -20.47
N SER A 18 -7.09 20.08 -19.85
CA SER A 18 -7.13 20.00 -18.40
C SER A 18 -5.73 19.57 -17.97
N SER A 19 -5.02 20.42 -17.27
CA SER A 19 -3.75 20.04 -16.67
C SER A 19 -4.06 18.82 -15.81
N ILE A 20 -3.61 17.65 -16.24
CA ILE A 20 -3.64 16.45 -15.41
C ILE A 20 -2.73 16.82 -14.25
N GLN A 21 -3.34 17.15 -13.13
CA GLN A 21 -2.63 17.46 -11.93
C GLN A 21 -2.02 16.15 -11.44
N ALA A 22 -0.70 16.10 -11.31
CA ALA A 22 -0.01 14.91 -10.80
C ALA A 22 -0.56 14.57 -9.41
N VAL A 23 -0.88 13.32 -9.21
CA VAL A 23 -1.32 12.79 -7.92
C VAL A 23 -0.07 12.51 -7.09
N ILE A 24 0.06 13.13 -5.93
CA ILE A 24 1.24 13.01 -5.08
C ILE A 24 0.86 12.24 -3.81
N PRO A 25 1.39 11.03 -3.60
CA PRO A 25 1.21 10.29 -2.37
C PRO A 25 1.91 10.98 -1.19
N GLN A 26 1.28 10.89 -0.02
CA GLN A 26 1.85 11.30 1.26
C GLN A 26 1.61 10.21 2.30
N MET A 27 2.59 9.96 3.14
CA MET A 27 2.55 8.94 4.19
C MET A 27 2.93 9.52 5.54
N GLU A 28 2.31 8.99 6.60
CA GLU A 28 2.67 9.30 7.97
C GLU A 28 2.82 8.00 8.77
N VAL A 29 3.83 7.96 9.63
CA VAL A 29 4.03 6.85 10.59
C VAL A 29 2.94 6.90 11.66
N SER A 30 2.50 5.73 12.11
CA SER A 30 1.57 5.62 13.24
C SER A 30 2.18 6.17 14.53
N PRO A 31 1.38 6.66 15.47
CA PRO A 31 1.88 7.23 16.72
C PRO A 31 2.71 6.25 17.57
N ASP A 32 2.47 4.95 17.40
CA ASP A 32 3.22 3.87 18.07
C ASP A 32 4.37 3.32 17.21
N GLU A 33 4.69 3.98 16.09
CA GLU A 33 5.79 3.66 15.16
C GLU A 33 5.69 2.28 14.49
N ARG A 34 4.51 1.63 14.51
CA ARG A 34 4.31 0.24 14.04
C ARG A 34 4.03 0.11 12.56
N GLY A 35 3.67 1.20 11.88
CA GLY A 35 3.32 1.17 10.47
C GLY A 35 2.94 2.53 9.91
N VAL A 36 2.26 2.54 8.79
CA VAL A 36 1.76 3.74 8.12
C VAL A 36 0.30 3.96 8.49
N SER A 37 0.00 5.01 9.24
CA SER A 37 -1.36 5.36 9.69
C SER A 37 -2.07 6.34 8.77
N SER A 38 -1.33 6.97 7.87
CA SER A 38 -1.89 7.88 6.86
C SER A 38 -1.28 7.60 5.50
N LEU A 39 -2.14 7.36 4.53
CA LEU A 39 -1.81 7.27 3.12
C LEU A 39 -2.81 8.12 2.36
N VAL A 40 -2.35 9.27 1.87
CA VAL A 40 -3.17 10.28 1.21
C VAL A 40 -2.60 10.54 -0.18
N PHE A 41 -3.47 10.65 -1.18
CA PHE A 41 -3.10 11.02 -2.54
C PHE A 41 -3.64 12.42 -2.84
N GLN A 42 -2.75 13.41 -2.90
CA GLN A 42 -3.10 14.79 -3.23
C GLN A 42 -3.25 14.97 -4.75
N GLY A 43 -4.20 15.77 -5.18
CA GLY A 43 -4.45 16.06 -6.60
C GLY A 43 -5.61 15.27 -7.22
N ALA A 44 -6.15 14.28 -6.52
CA ALA A 44 -7.28 13.45 -6.99
C ALA A 44 -8.67 14.06 -6.69
N GLY A 45 -8.76 15.34 -6.43
CA GLY A 45 -10.05 16.05 -6.17
C GLY A 45 -10.54 15.96 -4.74
N ASN A 46 -10.46 14.81 -4.09
CA ASN A 46 -10.77 14.65 -2.67
C ASN A 46 -9.54 14.13 -1.92
N VAL A 47 -9.03 14.96 -1.02
CA VAL A 47 -7.95 14.53 -0.12
C VAL A 47 -8.56 13.65 0.97
N ARG A 48 -8.18 12.37 0.99
CA ARG A 48 -8.65 11.43 2.00
C ARG A 48 -7.52 10.51 2.45
N ASN A 49 -7.62 10.05 3.68
CA ASN A 49 -6.77 8.99 4.17
C ASN A 49 -7.33 7.62 3.77
N TYR A 50 -6.55 6.79 3.10
CA TYR A 50 -6.94 5.43 2.71
C TYR A 50 -6.77 4.41 3.85
N VAL A 51 -6.08 4.78 4.91
CA VAL A 51 -5.94 3.93 6.10
C VAL A 51 -7.04 4.27 7.10
N ASP A 52 -7.73 3.26 7.59
CA ASP A 52 -8.79 3.40 8.60
C ASP A 52 -8.28 4.12 9.85
N HIS A 53 -9.13 4.95 10.44
CA HIS A 53 -8.82 5.65 11.68
C HIS A 53 -8.42 4.67 12.80
N GLY A 54 -7.30 4.95 13.45
CA GLY A 54 -6.76 4.11 14.54
C GLY A 54 -6.14 2.78 14.08
N LYS A 55 -5.98 2.59 12.76
CA LYS A 55 -5.28 1.46 12.15
C LYS A 55 -4.00 1.91 11.46
N TYR A 56 -3.21 0.95 11.00
CA TYR A 56 -2.00 1.21 10.20
C TYR A 56 -1.74 0.07 9.22
N LEU A 57 -1.14 0.40 8.07
CA LEU A 57 -0.52 -0.58 7.19
C LEU A 57 0.79 -1.06 7.82
N GLY A 58 1.07 -2.34 7.70
CA GLY A 58 2.27 -2.93 8.30
C GLY A 58 2.00 -3.89 9.44
N ASP A 59 0.73 -4.03 9.87
CA ASP A 59 0.36 -5.07 10.83
C ASP A 59 0.46 -6.44 10.16
N LEU A 60 1.35 -7.28 10.72
CA LEU A 60 1.72 -8.56 10.14
C LEU A 60 1.90 -9.59 11.25
N SER A 61 1.39 -10.80 11.00
CA SER A 61 1.65 -11.99 11.80
C SER A 61 2.26 -13.07 10.93
N LEU A 62 3.21 -13.81 11.48
CA LEU A 62 3.86 -14.91 10.76
C LEU A 62 4.19 -16.07 11.68
N THR A 63 4.19 -17.26 11.07
CA THR A 63 4.70 -18.49 11.70
C THR A 63 5.89 -18.99 10.91
N TYR A 64 6.97 -19.29 11.60
CA TYR A 64 8.17 -19.83 11.00
C TYR A 64 8.87 -20.85 11.89
N GLU A 65 9.67 -21.71 11.30
CA GLU A 65 10.42 -22.77 11.98
C GLU A 65 11.93 -22.52 11.86
N VAL A 66 12.61 -22.71 12.99
CA VAL A 66 14.08 -22.75 13.06
C VAL A 66 14.49 -23.92 13.91
N ARG A 67 15.33 -24.83 13.38
CA ARG A 67 15.77 -26.06 14.09
C ARG A 67 14.60 -26.91 14.59
N GLY A 68 13.53 -27.03 13.83
CA GLY A 68 12.33 -27.79 14.22
C GLY A 68 11.49 -27.17 15.34
N LYS A 69 11.83 -25.95 15.79
CA LYS A 69 11.03 -25.19 16.73
C LYS A 69 10.21 -24.15 15.96
N SER A 70 8.90 -24.18 16.18
CA SER A 70 7.97 -23.23 15.58
C SER A 70 7.85 -21.97 16.43
N TYR A 71 7.79 -20.83 15.76
CA TYR A 71 7.55 -19.50 16.34
C TYR A 71 6.38 -18.87 15.64
N THR A 72 5.35 -18.49 16.38
CA THR A 72 4.25 -17.65 15.88
C THR A 72 4.40 -16.28 16.52
N VAL A 73 4.50 -15.25 15.71
CA VAL A 73 4.73 -13.87 16.15
C VAL A 73 3.71 -12.93 15.48
N SER A 74 3.27 -11.95 16.25
CA SER A 74 2.55 -10.79 15.76
C SER A 74 3.45 -9.57 15.92
N LEU A 75 3.59 -8.75 14.89
CA LEU A 75 4.37 -7.51 14.99
C LEU A 75 3.75 -6.52 15.97
N ALA A 76 2.45 -6.64 16.22
CA ALA A 76 1.76 -5.86 17.24
C ALA A 76 2.30 -6.09 18.65
N ASP A 77 2.92 -7.25 18.93
CA ASP A 77 3.47 -7.61 20.23
C ASP A 77 4.97 -7.28 20.38
N ILE A 78 5.61 -6.81 19.31
CA ILE A 78 7.05 -6.54 19.27
C ILE A 78 7.28 -5.04 19.09
N THR A 79 8.16 -4.47 19.90
CA THR A 79 8.54 -3.06 19.76
C THR A 79 9.37 -2.87 18.50
N PRO A 80 8.93 -2.01 17.57
CA PRO A 80 9.68 -1.70 16.35
C PRO A 80 10.82 -0.73 16.60
N LEU A 81 11.67 -0.57 15.58
CA LEU A 81 12.65 0.49 15.48
C LEU A 81 12.50 1.20 14.13
N ILE A 82 12.23 2.49 14.15
CA ILE A 82 12.21 3.31 12.94
C ILE A 82 13.65 3.55 12.47
N LEU A 83 13.94 3.09 11.26
CA LEU A 83 15.25 3.30 10.61
C LEU A 83 15.24 4.52 9.69
N SER A 84 14.11 4.82 9.09
CA SER A 84 13.90 6.00 8.24
C SER A 84 12.47 6.49 8.37
N ASN A 85 12.31 7.80 8.46
CA ASN A 85 11.02 8.49 8.42
C ASN A 85 11.22 9.82 7.69
N THR A 86 11.13 9.77 6.36
CA THR A 86 11.25 10.93 5.47
C THR A 86 9.95 11.11 4.70
N SER A 87 9.80 12.20 3.97
CA SER A 87 8.61 12.47 3.17
C SER A 87 8.33 11.42 2.09
N ASP A 88 9.35 10.69 1.65
CA ASP A 88 9.30 9.73 0.55
C ASP A 88 9.58 8.29 0.98
N LYS A 89 10.06 8.08 2.24
CA LYS A 89 10.43 6.75 2.70
C LYS A 89 10.19 6.57 4.20
N ILE A 90 9.48 5.49 4.54
CA ILE A 90 9.35 4.97 5.90
C ILE A 90 9.96 3.58 5.92
N GLN A 91 10.90 3.33 6.84
CA GLN A 91 11.49 2.02 7.04
C GLN A 91 11.46 1.63 8.51
N ILE A 92 10.87 0.48 8.80
CA ILE A 92 10.63 -0.05 10.13
C ILE A 92 11.30 -1.41 10.26
N PHE A 93 11.91 -1.67 11.39
CA PHE A 93 12.63 -2.89 11.70
C PHE A 93 12.06 -3.59 12.92
N TRP A 94 11.99 -4.92 12.89
CA TRP A 94 11.65 -5.79 14.02
C TRP A 94 12.71 -6.86 14.20
N GLN A 95 13.13 -7.06 15.45
CA GLN A 95 13.94 -8.20 15.84
C GLN A 95 13.01 -9.33 16.28
N LEU A 96 13.00 -10.43 15.52
CA LEU A 96 12.20 -11.61 15.80
C LEU A 96 13.00 -12.66 16.58
N PRO A 97 12.34 -13.66 17.22
CA PRO A 97 13.00 -14.78 17.85
C PRO A 97 14.00 -15.52 16.94
N SER A 98 14.99 -16.18 17.54
CA SER A 98 16.01 -16.97 16.85
C SER A 98 16.86 -16.21 15.84
N ASP A 99 17.17 -14.95 16.10
CA ASP A 99 17.99 -14.06 15.27
C ASP A 99 17.46 -13.92 13.84
N VAL A 100 16.16 -13.85 13.72
CA VAL A 100 15.47 -13.49 12.49
C VAL A 100 15.15 -11.99 12.53
N ARG A 101 15.24 -11.32 11.40
CA ARG A 101 14.96 -9.90 11.27
C ARG A 101 13.92 -9.67 10.19
N LEU A 102 13.03 -8.72 10.44
CA LEU A 102 12.03 -8.28 9.48
C LEU A 102 12.14 -6.78 9.28
N TYR A 103 12.10 -6.35 8.04
CA TYR A 103 12.03 -4.96 7.64
C TYR A 103 10.78 -4.74 6.81
N GLN A 104 10.11 -3.64 7.04
CA GLN A 104 9.09 -3.13 6.14
C GLN A 104 9.54 -1.77 5.64
N THR A 105 9.49 -1.60 4.33
CA THR A 105 9.87 -0.36 3.68
C THR A 105 8.71 0.11 2.80
N PHE A 106 8.25 1.32 3.06
CA PHE A 106 7.28 2.02 2.22
C PHE A 106 8.03 3.13 1.49
N THR A 107 7.93 3.18 0.17
CA THR A 107 8.65 4.17 -0.64
C THR A 107 7.70 4.79 -1.66
N ILE A 108 7.65 6.12 -1.70
CA ILE A 108 6.92 6.86 -2.74
C ILE A 108 7.74 6.87 -4.03
N LYS A 109 7.13 6.43 -5.13
CA LYS A 109 7.72 6.41 -6.47
C LYS A 109 6.74 7.06 -7.47
N GLY A 110 6.88 8.36 -7.68
CA GLY A 110 5.94 9.11 -8.51
C GLY A 110 4.54 9.12 -7.89
N GLU A 111 3.57 8.51 -8.55
CA GLU A 111 2.17 8.43 -8.11
C GLU A 111 1.87 7.12 -7.34
N GLU A 112 2.87 6.30 -7.08
CA GLU A 112 2.74 4.99 -6.46
C GLU A 112 3.45 4.94 -5.11
N VAL A 113 3.01 4.00 -4.26
CA VAL A 113 3.69 3.63 -3.02
C VAL A 113 4.05 2.16 -3.10
N ASP A 114 5.34 1.88 -3.09
CA ASP A 114 5.87 0.53 -2.95
C ASP A 114 5.92 0.14 -1.47
N TRP A 115 5.36 -1.01 -1.14
CA TRP A 115 5.51 -1.65 0.16
C TRP A 115 6.29 -2.95 0.01
N GLU A 116 7.48 -2.98 0.61
CA GLU A 116 8.42 -4.09 0.58
C GLU A 116 8.57 -4.71 1.97
N ILE A 117 8.52 -6.03 2.04
CA ILE A 117 8.71 -6.80 3.27
C ILE A 117 9.92 -7.69 3.07
N ASP A 118 11.00 -7.40 3.80
CA ASP A 118 12.23 -8.16 3.77
C ASP A 118 12.39 -9.01 5.02
N PHE A 119 12.64 -10.30 4.80
CA PHE A 119 12.85 -11.26 5.86
C PHE A 119 14.29 -11.77 5.84
N PHE A 120 15.08 -11.42 6.85
CA PHE A 120 16.48 -11.78 6.95
C PHE A 120 16.72 -12.84 8.00
N ASN A 121 17.21 -13.97 7.57
CA ASN A 121 17.70 -15.03 8.42
C ASN A 121 19.14 -14.73 8.86
N ARG A 122 19.35 -14.34 10.12
CA ARG A 122 20.66 -14.16 10.74
C ARG A 122 21.05 -15.37 11.59
N SER A 123 20.12 -16.31 11.79
CA SER A 123 20.42 -17.59 12.43
C SER A 123 21.37 -18.39 11.53
N HIS A 124 22.20 -19.22 12.10
CA HIS A 124 23.08 -20.12 11.31
C HIS A 124 22.33 -21.38 10.78
N HIS A 125 21.00 -21.35 10.80
CA HIS A 125 20.15 -22.49 10.44
C HIS A 125 19.09 -22.08 9.43
N PRO A 126 18.62 -23.03 8.60
CA PRO A 126 17.51 -22.77 7.70
C PRO A 126 16.28 -22.29 8.47
N VAL A 127 15.62 -21.28 7.92
CA VAL A 127 14.32 -20.76 8.39
C VAL A 127 13.28 -21.12 7.34
N LYS A 128 12.18 -21.71 7.77
CA LYS A 128 11.04 -22.04 6.92
C LYS A 128 9.86 -21.20 7.39
N VAL A 129 9.41 -20.26 6.57
CA VAL A 129 8.14 -19.55 6.80
C VAL A 129 7.01 -20.48 6.40
N THR A 130 6.10 -20.75 7.32
CA THR A 130 4.99 -21.68 7.12
C THR A 130 3.67 -20.96 6.95
N ASP A 131 3.55 -19.76 7.50
CA ASP A 131 2.35 -18.92 7.37
C ASP A 131 2.72 -17.44 7.51
N MET A 132 2.04 -16.59 6.76
CA MET A 132 2.17 -15.15 6.85
C MET A 132 0.83 -14.49 6.57
N TRP A 133 0.40 -13.64 7.48
CA TRP A 133 -0.83 -12.87 7.36
C TRP A 133 -0.53 -11.39 7.58
N PHE A 134 -1.11 -10.53 6.78
CA PHE A 134 -1.01 -9.09 6.92
C PHE A 134 -2.37 -8.42 6.78
N ALA A 135 -2.61 -7.40 7.59
CA ALA A 135 -3.81 -6.61 7.53
C ALA A 135 -3.71 -5.53 6.46
N LEU A 136 -4.78 -5.38 5.68
CA LEU A 136 -5.00 -4.26 4.79
C LEU A 136 -6.16 -3.41 5.35
N PRO A 137 -5.89 -2.50 6.30
CA PRO A 137 -6.93 -1.71 6.95
C PRO A 137 -7.35 -0.54 6.06
N VAL A 138 -7.78 -0.87 4.85
CA VAL A 138 -8.32 0.08 3.88
C VAL A 138 -9.82 0.09 4.05
N GLY A 139 -10.34 1.13 4.66
CA GLY A 139 -11.70 1.17 5.13
C GLY A 139 -12.59 2.23 4.53
N ALA A 140 -13.65 2.51 5.27
CA ALA A 140 -14.60 3.54 4.92
C ALA A 140 -13.91 4.91 4.92
N LEU A 141 -14.04 5.59 3.82
CA LEU A 141 -13.36 6.84 3.48
C LEU A 141 -13.80 8.04 4.28
N ASP A 142 -14.92 7.94 4.94
CA ASP A 142 -15.56 8.97 5.70
C ASP A 142 -16.46 8.27 6.72
N GLU A 143 -16.45 8.71 7.96
CA GLU A 143 -17.37 8.22 8.99
C GLU A 143 -18.84 8.39 8.60
N SER A 144 -19.14 9.33 7.69
CA SER A 144 -20.47 9.55 7.11
C SER A 144 -20.86 8.52 6.05
N ILE A 145 -19.87 7.80 5.47
CA ILE A 145 -20.11 6.77 4.46
C ILE A 145 -20.18 5.42 5.15
N GLN A 146 -21.36 4.84 5.15
CA GLN A 146 -21.54 3.51 5.75
C GLN A 146 -20.66 2.48 5.05
N ALA A 147 -20.05 1.60 5.82
CA ALA A 147 -19.08 0.60 5.31
C ALA A 147 -19.57 -0.23 4.12
N HIS A 148 -20.91 -0.43 4.01
CA HIS A 148 -21.52 -1.14 2.89
C HIS A 148 -21.53 -0.35 1.57
N GLN A 149 -21.18 0.93 1.57
CA GLN A 149 -21.08 1.75 0.35
C GLN A 149 -19.74 1.62 -0.37
N ASN A 150 -18.83 0.84 0.19
CA ASN A 150 -17.53 0.56 -0.41
C ASN A 150 -17.47 -0.88 -0.92
N LEU A 151 -16.87 -1.07 -2.07
CA LEU A 151 -16.65 -2.38 -2.65
C LEU A 151 -15.17 -2.73 -2.56
N ASN A 152 -14.87 -3.76 -1.77
CA ASN A 152 -13.56 -4.37 -1.69
C ASN A 152 -13.56 -5.67 -2.50
N ARG A 153 -12.61 -5.84 -3.39
CA ARG A 153 -12.43 -7.07 -4.15
C ARG A 153 -10.99 -7.52 -4.11
N HIS A 154 -10.80 -8.78 -3.78
CA HIS A 154 -9.52 -9.46 -3.92
C HIS A 154 -9.63 -10.46 -5.07
N PHE A 155 -8.66 -10.40 -5.97
CA PHE A 155 -8.53 -11.33 -7.08
C PHE A 155 -7.18 -11.99 -7.04
N SER A 156 -7.16 -13.31 -7.15
CA SER A 156 -5.96 -14.12 -7.30
C SER A 156 -6.07 -14.89 -8.60
N LEU A 157 -5.07 -14.74 -9.46
CA LEU A 157 -5.02 -15.39 -10.76
C LEU A 157 -3.88 -16.41 -10.78
N ASN A 158 -4.22 -17.70 -10.69
CA ASN A 158 -3.29 -18.83 -10.83
C ASN A 158 -2.04 -18.74 -9.94
N GLY A 159 -2.15 -18.18 -8.75
CA GLY A 159 -1.03 -18.04 -7.81
C GLY A 159 0.06 -17.04 -8.20
N ASN A 160 0.05 -16.50 -9.40
CA ASN A 160 1.12 -15.65 -9.92
C ASN A 160 0.75 -14.15 -9.96
N ALA A 161 -0.50 -13.82 -9.75
CA ALA A 161 -0.96 -12.44 -9.68
C ALA A 161 -2.07 -12.32 -8.66
N SER A 162 -1.89 -11.41 -7.74
CA SER A 162 -2.91 -11.06 -6.75
C SER A 162 -3.06 -9.55 -6.74
N PHE A 163 -4.28 -9.08 -6.73
CA PHE A 163 -4.53 -7.66 -6.57
C PHE A 163 -5.76 -7.43 -5.68
N PHE A 164 -5.70 -6.37 -4.92
CA PHE A 164 -6.78 -5.85 -4.12
C PHE A 164 -7.28 -4.57 -4.77
N TYR A 165 -8.59 -4.51 -4.98
CA TYR A 165 -9.25 -3.37 -5.61
C TYR A 165 -10.30 -2.82 -4.67
N TRP A 166 -10.24 -1.52 -4.43
CA TRP A 166 -11.15 -0.82 -3.55
C TRP A 166 -11.72 0.41 -4.27
N THR A 167 -13.04 0.55 -4.26
CA THR A 167 -13.76 1.63 -4.93
C THR A 167 -15.09 1.92 -4.23
N PRO A 168 -15.62 3.15 -4.29
CA PRO A 168 -16.99 3.41 -3.91
C PRO A 168 -17.98 2.60 -4.75
N LEU A 169 -19.05 2.12 -4.12
CA LEU A 169 -20.13 1.37 -4.82
C LEU A 169 -20.82 2.17 -5.92
N THR A 170 -20.80 3.50 -5.80
CA THR A 170 -21.35 4.41 -6.82
C THR A 170 -20.59 4.35 -8.15
N GLY A 171 -19.38 3.77 -8.16
CA GLY A 171 -18.48 3.79 -9.32
C GLY A 171 -17.92 5.17 -9.65
N GLN A 172 -18.19 6.16 -8.81
CA GLN A 172 -17.67 7.51 -8.95
C GLN A 172 -16.72 7.81 -7.80
N GLY A 173 -15.57 8.38 -8.12
CA GLY A 173 -14.53 8.72 -7.15
C GLY A 173 -13.26 7.93 -7.35
N ASP A 174 -12.36 8.04 -6.37
CA ASP A 174 -11.03 7.47 -6.46
C ASP A 174 -11.05 5.95 -6.25
N VAL A 175 -10.09 5.30 -6.87
CA VAL A 175 -9.88 3.86 -6.79
C VAL A 175 -8.50 3.60 -6.18
N LEU A 176 -8.43 2.75 -5.17
CA LEU A 176 -7.17 2.22 -4.69
C LEU A 176 -6.95 0.83 -5.30
N LEU A 177 -5.87 0.67 -6.01
CA LEU A 177 -5.41 -0.60 -6.55
C LEU A 177 -4.11 -0.99 -5.86
N MET A 178 -4.11 -2.14 -5.19
CA MET A 178 -2.90 -2.76 -4.65
C MET A 178 -2.57 -4.00 -5.47
N THR A 179 -1.37 -4.05 -6.02
CA THR A 179 -0.90 -5.17 -6.83
C THR A 179 0.39 -5.73 -6.26
N MET A 180 0.62 -7.02 -6.50
CA MET A 180 1.92 -7.63 -6.23
C MET A 180 2.94 -7.09 -7.23
N HIS A 181 4.14 -6.76 -6.75
CA HIS A 181 5.20 -6.31 -7.62
C HIS A 181 5.65 -7.42 -8.59
N LYS A 182 6.08 -7.03 -9.78
CA LYS A 182 6.60 -7.97 -10.80
C LYS A 182 7.78 -8.76 -10.21
N GLY A 183 7.68 -10.07 -10.24
CA GLY A 183 8.69 -10.97 -9.69
C GLY A 183 8.34 -11.56 -8.31
N THR A 184 7.24 -11.13 -7.69
CA THR A 184 6.71 -11.80 -6.52
C THR A 184 5.97 -13.05 -6.98
N ALA A 185 6.53 -14.24 -6.76
CA ALA A 185 5.85 -15.51 -6.95
C ALA A 185 5.27 -15.94 -5.59
N ILE A 186 3.98 -16.16 -5.53
CA ILE A 186 3.35 -16.89 -4.43
C ILE A 186 3.25 -18.33 -4.89
N GLU A 187 4.09 -19.19 -4.35
CA GLU A 187 3.96 -20.64 -4.50
C GLU A 187 3.00 -21.13 -3.41
N TYR A 188 1.95 -21.83 -3.81
CA TYR A 188 0.99 -22.49 -2.93
C TYR A 188 1.38 -23.94 -2.71
#